data_a0888ce8792f339eba6220518db2431a
#
_entry.id   a0888ce8792f339eba6220518db2431a
#
_cell.length_a   1.000
_cell.length_b   1.000
_cell.length_c   1.000
_cell.angle_alpha   90.00
_cell.angle_beta   90.00
_cell.angle_gamma   90.00
#
_symmetry.space_group_name_H-M   'P 1'
#
loop_
_entity.id
_entity.type
_entity.pdbx_description
1 polymer ?
#
loop_
_entity_poly.entity_id
_entity_poly.type
_entity_poly.pdbx_seq_one_letter_code
_entity_poly.pdbx_strand_id
1 'polypeptide(L)'
;GFGRYGKYKMSGEVTSYEVSVLYEGSSREGLVLGSVDHNLWKSAVSANLSNNGGVNELHVYSGASTSETRDVIPHGKVNGPVITSARMLIGYFDDWRTGMETFADANNLVAPRTESWTLGTPFGWQSWGVLAEKNSYATDVEISDYYHEVLVPGGFCNNQGNIVFSLDAGDGMSNTEHLNFINQCKEKNQVVGCYSTPFSMWSGENPNWDDVLGQAADGTKWTRWDVVLKADGKPIWYDGAYCMDPTHPYTKSAMANFLRTQATYGFKYVKMDFVNCGIVQADSYYNPEVTTAVAAYNEGMDYIRRQMDKYAMFAAFSIAPLFPYQYANSRRVACDTWGSIGHSEYCMNAISGGWWTDRLFQYNDPDHLVLIGTGDQLNNTIGENRARFTTGAVTGMLLVADNFSLNDRSGRGWAERSREVAQTVMMNKDINEMADMGRSFKPVYGYKEYNGNYDGAENFFMFDNDKYLYVAAFNYQENELSGSIPLELLDISSDAFSEVRELWTNELVKVDGSLPYSVPEKDVRVYRFKKTGGSGVKDMENEAMARTKVVPLGGKRLMVYSGKDMNRIEVYDMQGRLNGTRDLSGRTQVELDLPHFNGMALVRIHYADGTKEVCKTLVY
;
A
#
# COMPACT_ATOMS: atom_id res chain seq x y z
N GLY A 1 -12.42 4.84 -5.01
CA GLY A 1 -11.94 4.72 -6.37
C GLY A 1 -10.75 3.80 -6.46
N PHE A 2 -10.77 2.93 -7.44
CA PHE A 2 -9.67 2.01 -7.69
C PHE A 2 -8.67 2.69 -8.59
N GLY A 3 -7.51 3.05 -8.06
CA GLY A 3 -6.33 3.29 -8.83
C GLY A 3 -6.27 4.55 -9.70
N ARG A 4 -7.21 5.47 -9.57
CA ARG A 4 -7.09 6.78 -10.20
C ARG A 4 -7.20 7.87 -9.16
N TYR A 5 -6.13 8.59 -8.95
CA TYR A 5 -6.15 9.83 -8.20
C TYR A 5 -6.48 10.95 -9.19
N GLY A 6 -7.74 11.38 -9.20
CA GLY A 6 -8.18 12.46 -10.07
C GLY A 6 -7.63 13.80 -9.59
N LYS A 7 -7.14 14.62 -10.51
CA LYS A 7 -6.95 16.05 -10.29
C LYS A 7 -8.26 16.75 -10.62
N TYR A 8 -8.90 17.33 -9.61
CA TYR A 8 -10.20 17.95 -9.79
C TYR A 8 -10.07 19.35 -10.42
N LYS A 9 -11.10 19.75 -11.15
CA LYS A 9 -11.21 21.12 -11.67
C LYS A 9 -11.16 22.11 -10.51
N MET A 10 -10.53 23.26 -10.75
CA MET A 10 -10.34 24.33 -9.77
C MET A 10 -11.63 25.12 -9.46
N SER A 11 -12.82 24.55 -9.64
CA SER A 11 -14.10 25.21 -9.36
C SER A 11 -15.23 24.21 -9.13
N GLY A 12 -16.18 24.60 -8.29
CA GLY A 12 -17.36 23.83 -7.93
C GLY A 12 -17.17 22.96 -6.72
N GLU A 13 -18.13 22.10 -6.46
CA GLU A 13 -18.11 21.17 -5.34
C GLU A 13 -17.36 19.89 -5.74
N VAL A 14 -16.42 19.49 -4.89
CA VAL A 14 -15.63 18.27 -5.02
C VAL A 14 -15.61 17.53 -3.69
N THR A 15 -15.64 16.19 -3.75
CA THR A 15 -15.59 15.35 -2.56
C THR A 15 -14.51 14.28 -2.72
N SER A 16 -13.72 14.09 -1.68
CA SER A 16 -12.75 13.03 -1.53
C SER A 16 -13.08 12.19 -0.30
N TYR A 17 -12.83 10.89 -0.37
CA TYR A 17 -13.12 9.99 0.73
C TYR A 17 -11.87 9.70 1.52
N GLU A 18 -12.00 9.68 2.84
CA GLU A 18 -10.98 9.43 3.87
C GLU A 18 -9.90 10.50 3.97
N VAL A 19 -9.33 10.98 2.85
CA VAL A 19 -8.28 12.00 2.85
C VAL A 19 -8.36 12.88 1.60
N SER A 20 -7.97 14.13 1.75
CA SER A 20 -7.80 15.09 0.65
C SER A 20 -6.56 15.96 0.88
N VAL A 21 -6.01 16.44 -0.22
CA VAL A 21 -4.98 17.48 -0.21
C VAL A 21 -5.41 18.62 -1.13
N LEU A 22 -5.31 19.84 -0.61
CA LEU A 22 -5.49 21.07 -1.35
C LEU A 22 -4.12 21.75 -1.44
N TYR A 23 -3.55 21.86 -2.63
CA TYR A 23 -2.21 22.41 -2.81
C TYR A 23 -2.17 23.48 -3.89
N GLU A 24 -1.18 24.35 -3.80
CA GLU A 24 -0.94 25.41 -4.79
C GLU A 24 -0.37 24.79 -6.08
N GLY A 25 -0.93 25.15 -7.24
CA GLY A 25 -0.54 24.58 -8.53
C GLY A 25 0.86 24.94 -9.03
N SER A 26 1.52 25.90 -8.40
CA SER A 26 2.86 26.38 -8.77
C SER A 26 3.93 26.09 -7.70
N SER A 27 3.53 25.51 -6.56
CA SER A 27 4.41 25.13 -5.46
C SER A 27 3.99 23.79 -4.87
N ARG A 28 4.72 23.33 -3.85
CA ARG A 28 4.38 22.11 -3.09
C ARG A 28 3.63 22.41 -1.80
N GLU A 29 3.35 23.68 -1.52
CA GLU A 29 2.58 24.04 -0.32
C GLU A 29 1.18 23.47 -0.37
N GLY A 30 0.70 22.92 0.74
CA GLY A 30 -0.63 22.32 0.75
C GLY A 30 -1.22 22.03 2.12
N LEU A 31 -2.53 21.95 2.14
CA LEU A 31 -3.35 21.58 3.28
C LEU A 31 -3.79 20.11 3.13
N VAL A 32 -3.43 19.28 4.08
CA VAL A 32 -3.85 17.87 4.16
C VAL A 32 -4.94 17.72 5.22
N LEU A 33 -6.03 17.07 4.83
CA LEU A 33 -7.16 16.77 5.72
C LEU A 33 -7.54 15.30 5.53
N GLY A 34 -7.68 14.56 6.62
CA GLY A 34 -8.09 13.16 6.51
C GLY A 34 -8.37 12.49 7.84
N SER A 35 -9.16 11.44 7.78
CA SER A 35 -9.47 10.59 8.90
C SER A 35 -8.26 9.74 9.31
N VAL A 36 -7.95 9.71 10.62
CA VAL A 36 -6.88 8.85 11.17
C VAL A 36 -7.45 7.73 12.05
N ASP A 37 -8.75 7.50 11.97
CA ASP A 37 -9.46 6.50 12.76
C ASP A 37 -10.59 5.92 11.90
N HIS A 38 -10.56 4.61 11.70
CA HIS A 38 -11.41 3.88 10.77
C HIS A 38 -12.14 2.74 11.50
N ASN A 39 -12.72 3.04 12.67
CA ASN A 39 -13.41 2.04 13.50
C ASN A 39 -14.90 1.94 13.21
N LEU A 40 -15.56 3.08 12.96
CA LEU A 40 -17.01 3.18 12.83
C LEU A 40 -17.47 3.84 11.52
N TRP A 41 -16.71 4.82 11.03
CA TRP A 41 -17.18 5.77 10.05
C TRP A 41 -16.42 5.65 8.73
N LYS A 42 -17.15 5.69 7.61
CA LYS A 42 -16.60 6.14 6.34
C LYS A 42 -16.57 7.65 6.37
N SER A 43 -15.42 8.25 6.18
CA SER A 43 -15.23 9.70 6.27
C SER A 43 -15.09 10.34 4.90
N ALA A 44 -15.38 11.64 4.80
CA ALA A 44 -15.15 12.38 3.56
C ALA A 44 -14.76 13.83 3.86
N VAL A 45 -14.10 14.42 2.87
CA VAL A 45 -13.72 15.83 2.80
C VAL A 45 -14.36 16.40 1.54
N SER A 46 -15.24 17.39 1.67
CA SER A 46 -15.77 18.12 0.52
C SER A 46 -15.34 19.59 0.56
N ALA A 47 -15.04 20.13 -0.59
CA ALA A 47 -14.66 21.52 -0.77
C ALA A 47 -15.52 22.17 -1.84
N ASN A 48 -15.98 23.40 -1.58
CA ASN A 48 -16.57 24.27 -2.58
C ASN A 48 -15.50 25.25 -3.06
N LEU A 49 -15.08 25.10 -4.32
CA LEU A 49 -14.00 25.87 -4.92
C LEU A 49 -14.55 26.96 -5.83
N SER A 50 -14.05 28.18 -5.67
CA SER A 50 -14.34 29.29 -6.56
C SER A 50 -13.64 29.14 -7.92
N ASN A 51 -14.12 29.88 -8.93
CA ASN A 51 -13.56 29.82 -10.30
C ASN A 51 -12.08 30.25 -10.41
N ASN A 52 -11.57 30.95 -9.40
CA ASN A 52 -10.16 31.39 -9.31
C ASN A 52 -9.32 30.50 -8.37
N GLY A 53 -9.80 29.31 -8.01
CA GLY A 53 -9.08 28.35 -7.17
C GLY A 53 -9.16 28.61 -5.68
N GLY A 54 -9.88 29.64 -5.22
CA GLY A 54 -10.10 29.89 -3.79
C GLY A 54 -11.04 28.85 -3.18
N VAL A 55 -10.84 28.55 -1.91
CA VAL A 55 -11.73 27.67 -1.13
C VAL A 55 -12.80 28.52 -0.45
N ASN A 56 -14.07 28.35 -0.87
CA ASN A 56 -15.22 29.03 -0.25
C ASN A 56 -15.68 28.34 1.02
N GLU A 57 -15.75 27.00 0.97
CA GLU A 57 -16.19 26.16 2.08
C GLU A 57 -15.39 24.87 2.07
N LEU A 58 -15.15 24.34 3.26
CA LEU A 58 -14.49 23.07 3.49
C LEU A 58 -15.25 22.30 4.57
N HIS A 59 -15.73 21.12 4.22
CA HIS A 59 -16.46 20.24 5.13
C HIS A 59 -15.70 18.95 5.34
N VAL A 60 -15.56 18.56 6.59
CA VAL A 60 -15.02 17.26 7.00
C VAL A 60 -16.10 16.55 7.79
N TYR A 61 -16.53 15.38 7.35
CA TYR A 61 -17.64 14.69 7.99
C TYR A 61 -17.44 13.17 8.07
N SER A 62 -18.10 12.56 9.02
CA SER A 62 -18.18 11.12 9.24
C SER A 62 -19.55 10.59 8.84
N GLY A 63 -19.62 9.39 8.28
CA GLY A 63 -20.86 8.79 7.81
C GLY A 63 -21.11 9.00 6.31
N ALA A 64 -20.06 9.06 5.51
CA ALA A 64 -20.19 9.09 4.05
C ALA A 64 -20.80 7.80 3.51
N SER A 65 -21.80 7.93 2.64
CA SER A 65 -22.46 6.81 1.98
C SER A 65 -22.93 7.25 0.59
N THR A 66 -22.26 6.75 -0.43
CA THR A 66 -22.52 7.07 -1.84
C THR A 66 -22.17 5.86 -2.72
N SER A 67 -22.46 5.97 -4.01
CA SER A 67 -21.98 4.98 -5.00
C SER A 67 -20.46 4.83 -5.00
N GLU A 68 -19.71 5.89 -4.70
CA GLU A 68 -18.24 5.86 -4.62
C GLU A 68 -17.75 5.07 -3.41
N THR A 69 -18.51 5.06 -2.30
CA THR A 69 -18.24 4.18 -1.16
C THR A 69 -18.87 2.80 -1.33
N ARG A 70 -19.49 2.53 -2.48
CA ARG A 70 -20.19 1.30 -2.86
C ARG A 70 -21.41 0.99 -1.99
N ASP A 71 -22.03 2.02 -1.42
CA ASP A 71 -23.23 1.89 -0.61
C ASP A 71 -24.48 2.24 -1.42
N VAL A 72 -25.54 1.49 -1.22
CA VAL A 72 -26.86 1.71 -1.84
C VAL A 72 -27.92 2.20 -0.84
N ILE A 73 -27.59 2.18 0.45
CA ILE A 73 -28.40 2.72 1.54
C ILE A 73 -27.56 3.69 2.38
N PRO A 74 -28.19 4.59 3.15
CA PRO A 74 -27.48 5.50 4.02
C PRO A 74 -26.56 4.79 5.01
N HIS A 75 -25.50 5.47 5.41
CA HIS A 75 -24.57 4.99 6.43
C HIS A 75 -25.31 4.60 7.71
N GLY A 76 -24.86 3.53 8.37
CA GLY A 76 -25.43 3.06 9.63
C GLY A 76 -25.37 4.11 10.74
N LYS A 77 -26.20 3.93 11.76
CA LYS A 77 -26.37 4.89 12.87
C LYS A 77 -25.68 4.39 14.11
N VAL A 78 -25.03 5.31 14.81
CA VAL A 78 -24.51 5.09 16.17
C VAL A 78 -25.39 5.88 17.12
N ASN A 79 -25.89 5.24 18.17
CA ASN A 79 -26.74 5.85 19.20
C ASN A 79 -26.03 5.79 20.54
N GLY A 80 -26.14 6.84 21.34
CA GLY A 80 -25.58 6.89 22.68
C GLY A 80 -25.67 8.28 23.30
N PRO A 81 -25.39 8.42 24.61
CA PRO A 81 -25.35 9.71 25.26
C PRO A 81 -24.19 10.59 24.78
N VAL A 82 -23.15 9.97 24.22
CA VAL A 82 -22.00 10.63 23.58
C VAL A 82 -21.74 9.92 22.26
N ILE A 83 -21.65 10.67 21.19
CA ILE A 83 -21.27 10.19 19.87
C ILE A 83 -19.97 10.86 19.46
N THR A 84 -18.98 10.06 19.06
CA THR A 84 -17.68 10.54 18.62
C THR A 84 -17.56 10.38 17.10
N SER A 85 -17.19 11.46 16.41
CA SER A 85 -16.79 11.39 14.99
C SER A 85 -15.44 10.69 14.83
N ALA A 86 -15.06 10.36 13.61
CA ALA A 86 -13.68 9.99 13.32
C ALA A 86 -12.72 11.13 13.72
N ARG A 87 -11.53 10.78 14.20
CA ARG A 87 -10.46 11.75 14.44
C ARG A 87 -9.92 12.22 13.11
N MET A 88 -9.74 13.53 12.97
CA MET A 88 -9.27 14.14 11.74
C MET A 88 -7.90 14.77 11.95
N LEU A 89 -6.97 14.49 11.05
CA LEU A 89 -5.75 15.26 10.89
C LEU A 89 -6.07 16.45 9.98
N ILE A 90 -5.65 17.65 10.39
CA ILE A 90 -5.68 18.86 9.57
C ILE A 90 -4.30 19.48 9.71
N GLY A 91 -3.56 19.62 8.61
CA GLY A 91 -2.20 20.15 8.64
C GLY A 91 -1.84 20.91 7.36
N TYR A 92 -1.22 22.08 7.52
CA TYR A 92 -0.60 22.82 6.43
C TYR A 92 0.89 22.49 6.38
N PHE A 93 1.41 22.25 5.19
CA PHE A 93 2.79 21.82 4.95
C PHE A 93 3.41 22.63 3.80
N ASP A 94 4.69 22.94 3.92
CA ASP A 94 5.48 23.57 2.86
C ASP A 94 5.66 22.61 1.65
N ASP A 95 5.53 21.32 1.89
CA ASP A 95 5.44 20.26 0.88
C ASP A 95 4.32 19.28 1.23
N TRP A 96 3.25 19.28 0.45
CA TRP A 96 2.10 18.40 0.66
C TRP A 96 2.46 16.92 0.57
N ARG A 97 3.56 16.56 -0.12
CA ARG A 97 4.04 15.17 -0.18
C ARG A 97 4.47 14.71 1.21
N THR A 98 5.22 15.54 1.94
CA THR A 98 5.54 15.32 3.37
C THR A 98 4.26 15.29 4.22
N GLY A 99 3.27 16.12 3.88
CA GLY A 99 1.97 16.13 4.54
C GLY A 99 1.24 14.79 4.40
N MET A 100 1.22 14.18 3.23
CA MET A 100 0.61 12.87 3.01
C MET A 100 1.37 11.74 3.70
N GLU A 101 2.69 11.79 3.72
CA GLU A 101 3.51 10.86 4.50
C GLU A 101 3.24 10.99 6.00
N THR A 102 3.12 12.22 6.51
CA THR A 102 2.73 12.51 7.91
C THR A 102 1.32 12.00 8.22
N PHE A 103 0.39 12.11 7.27
CA PHE A 103 -0.95 11.54 7.42
C PHE A 103 -0.93 10.01 7.57
N ALA A 104 -0.11 9.32 6.76
CA ALA A 104 0.06 7.88 6.89
C ALA A 104 0.69 7.50 8.24
N ASP A 105 1.73 8.21 8.67
CA ASP A 105 2.36 7.99 9.97
C ASP A 105 1.39 8.23 11.14
N ALA A 106 0.53 9.26 11.05
CA ALA A 106 -0.51 9.54 12.04
C ALA A 106 -1.55 8.40 12.11
N ASN A 107 -1.90 7.79 10.98
CA ASN A 107 -2.75 6.60 10.94
C ASN A 107 -2.09 5.43 11.69
N ASN A 108 -0.80 5.18 11.47
CA ASN A 108 -0.05 4.12 12.15
C ASN A 108 0.06 4.32 13.67
N LEU A 109 -0.01 5.55 14.16
CA LEU A 109 -0.09 5.81 15.60
C LEU A 109 -1.43 5.38 16.20
N VAL A 110 -2.49 5.38 15.42
CA VAL A 110 -3.85 5.00 15.86
C VAL A 110 -4.09 3.50 15.70
N ALA A 111 -3.72 2.94 14.56
CA ALA A 111 -3.84 1.52 14.24
C ALA A 111 -2.55 1.06 13.54
N PRO A 112 -1.59 0.46 14.24
CA PRO A 112 -0.34 0.01 13.62
C PRO A 112 -0.60 -0.96 12.46
N ARG A 113 0.11 -0.77 11.35
CA ARG A 113 0.09 -1.69 10.22
C ARG A 113 0.62 -3.06 10.61
N THR A 114 0.22 -4.10 9.90
CA THR A 114 0.82 -5.42 10.08
C THR A 114 2.23 -5.46 9.49
N GLU A 115 3.16 -6.08 10.21
CA GLU A 115 4.55 -6.33 9.77
C GLU A 115 4.90 -7.82 9.92
N SER A 116 3.90 -8.68 9.78
CA SER A 116 4.04 -10.13 10.02
C SER A 116 4.89 -10.87 8.98
N TRP A 117 5.16 -10.25 7.83
CA TRP A 117 5.98 -10.85 6.78
C TRP A 117 7.46 -10.49 6.94
N THR A 118 8.32 -11.52 7.00
CA THR A 118 9.76 -11.38 7.28
C THR A 118 10.65 -11.99 6.17
N LEU A 119 10.07 -12.46 5.07
CA LEU A 119 10.80 -13.11 3.98
C LEU A 119 11.28 -12.16 2.88
N GLY A 120 11.37 -10.86 3.19
CA GLY A 120 11.82 -9.84 2.24
C GLY A 120 10.73 -9.38 1.27
N THR A 121 11.08 -8.46 0.40
CA THR A 121 10.18 -7.93 -0.62
C THR A 121 9.69 -9.05 -1.54
N PRO A 122 8.37 -9.16 -1.83
CA PRO A 122 7.87 -10.19 -2.72
C PRO A 122 8.37 -10.01 -4.15
N PHE A 123 9.25 -10.91 -4.57
CA PHE A 123 9.71 -11.14 -5.95
C PHE A 123 9.17 -12.48 -6.39
N GLY A 124 8.74 -12.61 -7.63
CA GLY A 124 8.30 -13.91 -8.09
C GLY A 124 7.37 -13.90 -9.28
N TRP A 125 6.42 -14.81 -9.24
CA TRP A 125 5.50 -15.10 -10.31
C TRP A 125 4.05 -15.19 -9.81
N GLN A 126 3.12 -14.83 -10.71
CA GLN A 126 1.69 -14.87 -10.45
C GLN A 126 0.96 -15.48 -11.66
N SER A 127 0.10 -16.46 -11.43
CA SER A 127 -0.44 -17.31 -12.50
C SER A 127 -1.51 -16.66 -13.36
N TRP A 128 -2.14 -15.56 -12.93
CA TRP A 128 -3.31 -15.00 -13.62
C TRP A 128 -2.98 -14.32 -14.96
N GLY A 129 -1.90 -13.54 -15.05
CA GLY A 129 -1.66 -12.62 -16.14
C GLY A 129 -1.79 -13.22 -17.54
N VAL A 130 -0.94 -14.17 -17.91
CA VAL A 130 -0.95 -14.78 -19.26
C VAL A 130 -1.64 -16.12 -19.27
N LEU A 131 -1.49 -16.93 -18.24
CA LEU A 131 -2.06 -18.28 -18.19
C LEU A 131 -3.52 -18.30 -17.72
N ALA A 132 -3.86 -17.49 -16.72
CA ALA A 132 -5.20 -17.47 -16.12
C ALA A 132 -5.73 -18.90 -15.85
N GLU A 133 -6.93 -19.22 -16.29
CA GLU A 133 -7.55 -20.53 -16.13
C GLU A 133 -6.89 -21.67 -16.94
N LYS A 134 -5.89 -21.35 -17.77
CA LYS A 134 -5.11 -22.36 -18.54
C LYS A 134 -3.91 -22.87 -17.76
N ASN A 135 -3.74 -22.43 -16.55
CA ASN A 135 -2.67 -22.87 -15.67
C ASN A 135 -2.75 -24.38 -15.39
N SER A 136 -1.64 -25.00 -15.03
CA SER A 136 -1.57 -26.42 -14.70
C SER A 136 -0.32 -26.75 -13.90
N TYR A 137 -0.37 -27.85 -13.14
CA TYR A 137 0.77 -28.37 -12.40
C TYR A 137 2.06 -28.48 -13.23
N ALA A 138 1.97 -29.08 -14.44
CA ALA A 138 3.14 -29.25 -15.31
C ALA A 138 3.74 -27.91 -15.76
N THR A 139 2.90 -26.91 -16.04
CA THR A 139 3.31 -25.56 -16.40
C THR A 139 4.02 -24.87 -15.24
N ASP A 140 3.44 -24.94 -14.05
CA ASP A 140 3.97 -24.27 -12.86
C ASP A 140 5.28 -24.88 -12.39
N VAL A 141 5.43 -26.21 -12.48
CA VAL A 141 6.70 -26.89 -12.18
C VAL A 141 7.81 -26.39 -13.11
N GLU A 142 7.56 -26.30 -14.41
CA GLU A 142 8.55 -25.83 -15.38
C GLU A 142 8.89 -24.35 -15.16
N ILE A 143 7.93 -23.51 -14.82
CA ILE A 143 8.17 -22.10 -14.48
C ILE A 143 8.99 -22.01 -13.19
N SER A 144 8.66 -22.79 -12.17
CA SER A 144 9.43 -22.87 -10.92
C SER A 144 10.88 -23.27 -11.16
N ASP A 145 11.12 -24.27 -12.03
CA ASP A 145 12.46 -24.71 -12.43
C ASP A 145 13.21 -23.59 -13.15
N TYR A 146 12.57 -22.91 -14.11
CA TYR A 146 13.18 -21.79 -14.82
C TYR A 146 13.58 -20.64 -13.90
N TYR A 147 12.75 -20.30 -12.91
CA TYR A 147 13.12 -19.31 -11.90
C TYR A 147 14.34 -19.75 -11.09
N HIS A 148 14.36 -21.00 -10.64
CA HIS A 148 15.44 -21.55 -9.82
C HIS A 148 16.76 -21.67 -10.58
N GLU A 149 16.70 -22.17 -11.82
CA GLU A 149 17.90 -22.50 -12.62
C GLU A 149 18.46 -21.30 -13.38
N VAL A 150 17.62 -20.31 -13.74
CA VAL A 150 18.00 -19.21 -14.63
C VAL A 150 17.84 -17.84 -14.00
N LEU A 151 16.63 -17.49 -13.52
CA LEU A 151 16.34 -16.12 -13.11
C LEU A 151 17.00 -15.76 -11.79
N VAL A 152 16.95 -16.63 -10.78
CA VAL A 152 17.58 -16.40 -9.47
C VAL A 152 19.10 -16.30 -9.59
N PRO A 153 19.81 -17.22 -10.27
CA PRO A 153 21.23 -17.05 -10.53
C PRO A 153 21.56 -15.80 -11.37
N GLY A 154 20.64 -15.37 -12.24
CA GLY A 154 20.73 -14.13 -13.00
C GLY A 154 20.56 -12.86 -12.18
N GLY A 155 20.07 -12.98 -10.93
CA GLY A 155 19.91 -11.86 -10.01
C GLY A 155 18.45 -11.42 -9.77
N PHE A 156 17.46 -12.17 -10.25
CA PHE A 156 16.05 -11.90 -9.97
C PHE A 156 15.62 -12.63 -8.69
N CYS A 157 15.87 -12.01 -7.56
CA CYS A 157 15.38 -12.42 -6.24
C CYS A 157 15.52 -11.25 -5.25
N ASN A 158 14.85 -11.32 -4.12
CA ASN A 158 15.08 -10.39 -3.02
C ASN A 158 16.40 -10.71 -2.28
N ASN A 159 16.80 -9.87 -1.34
CA ASN A 159 18.06 -10.00 -0.60
C ASN A 159 18.16 -11.26 0.27
N GLN A 160 17.05 -11.97 0.50
CA GLN A 160 17.01 -13.25 1.20
C GLN A 160 17.01 -14.45 0.24
N GLY A 161 17.02 -14.21 -1.08
CA GLY A 161 16.96 -15.25 -2.09
C GLY A 161 15.59 -15.94 -2.21
N ASN A 162 14.53 -15.33 -1.69
CA ASN A 162 13.17 -15.89 -1.75
C ASN A 162 12.47 -15.49 -3.05
N ILE A 163 11.62 -16.41 -3.53
CA ILE A 163 10.69 -16.20 -4.66
C ILE A 163 9.28 -16.59 -4.22
N VAL A 164 8.29 -15.79 -4.58
CA VAL A 164 6.87 -16.05 -4.34
C VAL A 164 6.22 -16.57 -5.61
N PHE A 165 5.54 -17.71 -5.53
CA PHE A 165 4.66 -18.25 -6.57
C PHE A 165 3.20 -18.08 -6.13
N SER A 166 2.53 -17.02 -6.57
CA SER A 166 1.13 -16.74 -6.25
C SER A 166 0.22 -17.44 -7.25
N LEU A 167 -0.36 -18.56 -6.85
CA LEU A 167 -1.40 -19.23 -7.62
C LEU A 167 -2.72 -18.50 -7.46
N ASP A 168 -3.32 -18.09 -8.57
CA ASP A 168 -4.57 -17.35 -8.61
C ASP A 168 -5.78 -18.29 -8.73
N ALA A 169 -6.98 -17.73 -8.89
CA ALA A 169 -8.20 -18.48 -9.08
C ALA A 169 -8.10 -19.48 -10.25
N GLY A 170 -8.60 -20.69 -10.06
CA GLY A 170 -8.64 -21.68 -11.15
C GLY A 170 -7.27 -22.20 -11.57
N ASP A 171 -6.33 -22.39 -10.64
CA ASP A 171 -4.97 -22.90 -10.92
C ASP A 171 -4.93 -24.30 -11.56
N GLY A 172 -6.05 -25.00 -11.61
CA GLY A 172 -6.21 -26.29 -12.28
C GLY A 172 -5.54 -27.47 -11.57
N MET A 173 -5.04 -27.29 -10.34
CA MET A 173 -4.37 -28.32 -9.56
C MET A 173 -5.30 -29.08 -8.63
N SER A 174 -5.09 -30.38 -8.51
CA SER A 174 -5.64 -31.20 -7.43
C SER A 174 -4.89 -30.95 -6.10
N ASN A 175 -5.50 -31.35 -4.98
CA ASN A 175 -4.85 -31.25 -3.65
C ASN A 175 -3.49 -31.98 -3.60
N THR A 176 -3.35 -33.09 -4.30
CA THR A 176 -2.10 -33.86 -4.39
C THR A 176 -1.05 -33.09 -5.17
N GLU A 177 -1.43 -32.45 -6.27
CA GLU A 177 -0.54 -31.61 -7.08
C GLU A 177 -0.10 -30.37 -6.31
N HIS A 178 -1.00 -29.72 -5.56
CA HIS A 178 -0.62 -28.61 -4.64
C HIS A 178 0.47 -29.06 -3.66
N LEU A 179 0.28 -30.20 -2.97
CA LEU A 179 1.29 -30.71 -2.02
C LEU A 179 2.63 -30.99 -2.69
N ASN A 180 2.61 -31.61 -3.88
CA ASN A 180 3.81 -31.91 -4.63
C ASN A 180 4.53 -30.62 -5.09
N PHE A 181 3.77 -29.66 -5.61
CA PHE A 181 4.31 -28.38 -6.07
C PHE A 181 4.94 -27.59 -4.90
N ILE A 182 4.25 -27.49 -3.77
CA ILE A 182 4.75 -26.80 -2.57
C ILE A 182 6.04 -27.45 -2.06
N ASN A 183 6.11 -28.78 -2.03
CA ASN A 183 7.32 -29.48 -1.61
C ASN A 183 8.51 -29.19 -2.54
N GLN A 184 8.28 -29.22 -3.86
CA GLN A 184 9.33 -28.88 -4.83
C GLN A 184 9.77 -27.41 -4.70
N CYS A 185 8.83 -26.47 -4.57
CA CYS A 185 9.12 -25.05 -4.38
C CYS A 185 9.94 -24.81 -3.11
N LYS A 186 9.61 -25.50 -2.01
CA LYS A 186 10.33 -25.37 -0.75
C LYS A 186 11.80 -25.77 -0.86
N GLU A 187 12.13 -26.80 -1.63
CA GLU A 187 13.51 -27.21 -1.90
C GLU A 187 14.33 -26.16 -2.68
N LYS A 188 13.63 -25.27 -3.40
CA LYS A 188 14.18 -24.18 -4.23
C LYS A 188 14.12 -22.80 -3.56
N ASN A 189 13.84 -22.74 -2.26
CA ASN A 189 13.61 -21.48 -1.52
C ASN A 189 12.49 -20.62 -2.13
N GLN A 190 11.43 -21.27 -2.62
CA GLN A 190 10.26 -20.65 -3.21
C GLN A 190 9.06 -20.80 -2.28
N VAL A 191 8.26 -19.75 -2.15
CA VAL A 191 7.08 -19.67 -1.28
C VAL A 191 5.84 -19.71 -2.16
N VAL A 192 4.90 -20.61 -1.87
CA VAL A 192 3.68 -20.73 -2.67
C VAL A 192 2.53 -19.99 -2.00
N GLY A 193 1.78 -19.25 -2.81
CA GLY A 193 0.57 -18.52 -2.45
C GLY A 193 -0.68 -19.13 -3.09
N CYS A 194 -1.84 -18.84 -2.47
CA CYS A 194 -3.16 -19.23 -2.95
C CYS A 194 -4.10 -18.03 -3.04
N TYR A 195 -5.29 -18.26 -3.59
CA TYR A 195 -6.32 -17.25 -3.82
C TYR A 195 -7.54 -17.46 -2.91
N SER A 196 -8.19 -16.37 -2.49
CA SER A 196 -9.45 -16.40 -1.74
C SER A 196 -10.26 -15.13 -1.94
N THR A 197 -11.59 -15.23 -1.75
CA THR A 197 -12.54 -14.10 -1.76
C THR A 197 -13.34 -14.10 -0.46
N PRO A 198 -12.83 -13.51 0.62
CA PRO A 198 -13.29 -13.75 1.99
C PRO A 198 -14.76 -13.37 2.25
N PHE A 199 -15.30 -12.39 1.50
CA PHE A 199 -16.64 -11.85 1.71
C PHE A 199 -17.54 -11.96 0.49
N SER A 200 -17.19 -12.80 -0.49
CA SER A 200 -17.93 -12.94 -1.75
C SER A 200 -18.52 -14.34 -1.88
N MET A 201 -19.83 -14.42 -2.10
CA MET A 201 -20.53 -15.65 -2.39
C MET A 201 -20.79 -15.76 -3.91
N TRP A 202 -20.03 -16.60 -4.58
CA TRP A 202 -20.11 -16.88 -6.03
C TRP A 202 -21.16 -17.96 -6.31
N SER A 203 -22.42 -17.58 -6.34
CA SER A 203 -23.55 -18.51 -6.48
C SER A 203 -24.41 -18.27 -7.72
N GLY A 204 -23.95 -17.35 -8.60
CA GLY A 204 -24.79 -16.83 -9.69
C GLY A 204 -25.89 -15.89 -9.19
N GLU A 205 -26.59 -15.23 -10.13
CA GLU A 205 -27.58 -14.18 -9.83
C GLU A 205 -28.86 -14.69 -9.15
N ASN A 206 -29.20 -15.95 -9.33
CA ASN A 206 -30.43 -16.55 -8.80
C ASN A 206 -30.15 -17.86 -8.05
N PRO A 207 -29.46 -17.81 -6.90
CA PRO A 207 -29.17 -19.02 -6.13
C PRO A 207 -30.43 -19.53 -5.44
N ASN A 208 -30.42 -20.80 -5.05
CA ASN A 208 -31.40 -21.29 -4.09
C ASN A 208 -31.06 -20.73 -2.70
N TRP A 209 -31.86 -19.80 -2.22
CA TRP A 209 -31.62 -19.09 -0.96
C TRP A 209 -31.75 -19.98 0.28
N ASP A 210 -32.52 -21.11 0.17
CA ASP A 210 -32.72 -22.05 1.25
C ASP A 210 -31.58 -23.08 1.39
N ASP A 211 -30.58 -23.04 0.51
CA ASP A 211 -29.42 -23.92 0.62
C ASP A 211 -28.70 -23.70 1.94
N VAL A 212 -28.59 -24.77 2.72
CA VAL A 212 -27.93 -24.77 4.02
C VAL A 212 -26.40 -24.76 3.84
N LEU A 213 -25.74 -23.74 4.35
CA LEU A 213 -24.28 -23.59 4.30
C LEU A 213 -23.58 -24.13 5.55
N GLY A 214 -24.28 -24.17 6.67
CA GLY A 214 -23.75 -24.60 7.97
C GLY A 214 -24.79 -24.58 9.07
N GLN A 215 -24.33 -24.80 10.29
CA GLN A 215 -25.24 -24.74 11.46
C GLN A 215 -24.50 -24.22 12.70
N ALA A 216 -25.27 -23.60 13.59
CA ALA A 216 -24.82 -23.19 14.91
C ALA A 216 -24.68 -24.40 15.87
N ALA A 217 -24.05 -24.20 17.01
CA ALA A 217 -23.87 -25.23 18.03
C ALA A 217 -25.19 -25.78 18.60
N ASP A 218 -26.26 -24.98 18.58
CA ASP A 218 -27.61 -25.35 19.00
C ASP A 218 -28.41 -26.08 17.92
N GLY A 219 -27.81 -26.30 16.73
CA GLY A 219 -28.43 -26.96 15.59
C GLY A 219 -29.20 -26.04 14.65
N THR A 220 -29.27 -24.74 14.91
CA THR A 220 -29.87 -23.75 13.99
C THR A 220 -29.12 -23.77 12.67
N LYS A 221 -29.82 -24.02 11.56
CA LYS A 221 -29.24 -24.04 10.22
C LYS A 221 -29.07 -22.62 9.69
N TRP A 222 -27.93 -22.37 9.06
CA TRP A 222 -27.66 -21.14 8.33
C TRP A 222 -27.79 -21.38 6.83
N THR A 223 -28.72 -20.65 6.22
CA THR A 223 -28.95 -20.70 4.77
C THR A 223 -28.12 -19.63 4.05
N ARG A 224 -28.10 -19.67 2.72
CA ARG A 224 -27.49 -18.58 1.91
C ARG A 224 -28.11 -17.24 2.26
N TRP A 225 -29.44 -17.20 2.46
CA TRP A 225 -30.16 -16.00 2.85
C TRP A 225 -29.67 -15.40 4.16
N ASP A 226 -29.36 -16.22 5.14
CA ASP A 226 -28.92 -15.75 6.46
C ASP A 226 -27.53 -15.12 6.41
N VAL A 227 -26.65 -15.61 5.53
CA VAL A 227 -25.24 -15.23 5.48
C VAL A 227 -25.00 -13.96 4.66
N VAL A 228 -25.86 -13.65 3.67
CA VAL A 228 -25.63 -12.48 2.80
C VAL A 228 -26.13 -11.19 3.43
N LEU A 229 -25.40 -10.10 3.15
CA LEU A 229 -25.82 -8.74 3.51
C LEU A 229 -27.01 -8.30 2.66
N LYS A 230 -27.89 -7.48 3.26
CA LYS A 230 -29.11 -6.98 2.63
C LYS A 230 -29.20 -5.45 2.76
N ALA A 231 -29.74 -4.83 1.71
CA ALA A 231 -30.09 -3.43 1.68
C ALA A 231 -31.54 -3.29 1.19
N ASP A 232 -32.40 -2.58 1.93
CA ASP A 232 -33.84 -2.51 1.69
C ASP A 232 -34.47 -3.90 1.55
N GLY A 233 -34.04 -4.84 2.40
CA GLY A 233 -34.50 -6.23 2.43
C GLY A 233 -34.05 -7.11 1.27
N LYS A 234 -33.16 -6.65 0.38
CA LYS A 234 -32.66 -7.39 -0.78
C LYS A 234 -31.18 -7.72 -0.63
N PRO A 235 -30.75 -8.94 -1.02
CA PRO A 235 -29.34 -9.31 -1.03
C PRO A 235 -28.50 -8.32 -1.87
N ILE A 236 -27.34 -7.90 -1.33
CA ILE A 236 -26.43 -6.98 -1.99
C ILE A 236 -25.57 -7.77 -2.98
N TRP A 237 -25.73 -7.47 -4.27
CA TRP A 237 -24.93 -8.01 -5.35
C TRP A 237 -23.86 -7.01 -5.78
N TYR A 238 -22.61 -7.44 -5.83
CA TYR A 238 -21.51 -6.58 -6.20
C TYR A 238 -20.40 -7.33 -6.96
N ASP A 239 -19.93 -6.77 -8.08
CA ASP A 239 -18.83 -7.35 -8.88
C ASP A 239 -18.98 -8.84 -9.22
N GLY A 240 -20.20 -9.33 -9.46
CA GLY A 240 -20.47 -10.73 -9.82
C GLY A 240 -20.73 -11.68 -8.66
N ALA A 241 -20.76 -11.20 -7.41
CA ALA A 241 -21.00 -12.01 -6.22
C ALA A 241 -21.98 -11.34 -5.24
N TYR A 242 -22.58 -12.13 -4.36
CA TYR A 242 -23.31 -11.60 -3.21
C TYR A 242 -22.36 -11.30 -2.06
N CYS A 243 -22.54 -10.14 -1.42
CA CYS A 243 -21.74 -9.71 -0.27
C CYS A 243 -22.14 -10.52 0.98
N MET A 244 -21.16 -11.14 1.64
CA MET A 244 -21.35 -11.90 2.87
C MET A 244 -21.12 -11.03 4.10
N ASP A 245 -21.91 -11.27 5.15
CA ASP A 245 -21.78 -10.58 6.43
C ASP A 245 -20.47 -10.96 7.14
N PRO A 246 -19.52 -10.01 7.35
CA PRO A 246 -18.27 -10.27 8.04
C PRO A 246 -18.44 -10.68 9.51
N THR A 247 -19.57 -10.32 10.13
CA THR A 247 -19.85 -10.66 11.54
C THR A 247 -20.43 -12.06 11.69
N HIS A 248 -20.93 -12.67 10.59
CA HIS A 248 -21.60 -13.95 10.62
C HIS A 248 -20.63 -15.10 10.96
N PRO A 249 -21.00 -15.99 11.90
CA PRO A 249 -20.16 -17.13 12.30
C PRO A 249 -19.76 -18.04 11.13
N TYR A 250 -20.65 -18.24 10.16
CA TYR A 250 -20.33 -19.02 8.95
C TYR A 250 -19.18 -18.38 8.17
N THR A 251 -19.26 -17.08 7.87
CA THR A 251 -18.20 -16.34 7.13
C THR A 251 -16.86 -16.49 7.82
N LYS A 252 -16.82 -16.25 9.13
CA LYS A 252 -15.61 -16.40 9.94
C LYS A 252 -15.07 -17.83 9.94
N SER A 253 -15.94 -18.83 10.16
CA SER A 253 -15.51 -20.23 10.21
C SER A 253 -15.08 -20.78 8.85
N ALA A 254 -15.73 -20.36 7.76
CA ALA A 254 -15.32 -20.71 6.41
C ALA A 254 -13.90 -20.26 6.11
N MET A 255 -13.58 -18.98 6.41
CA MET A 255 -12.23 -18.45 6.25
C MET A 255 -11.21 -19.08 7.18
N ALA A 256 -11.55 -19.34 8.44
CA ALA A 256 -10.65 -20.05 9.36
C ALA A 256 -10.32 -21.46 8.88
N ASN A 257 -11.32 -22.19 8.36
CA ASN A 257 -11.13 -23.53 7.80
C ASN A 257 -10.27 -23.48 6.53
N PHE A 258 -10.53 -22.53 5.63
CA PHE A 258 -9.72 -22.30 4.45
C PHE A 258 -8.26 -22.08 4.83
N LEU A 259 -7.96 -21.08 5.66
CA LEU A 259 -6.60 -20.72 6.06
C LEU A 259 -5.87 -21.88 6.76
N ARG A 260 -6.59 -22.63 7.63
CA ARG A 260 -6.04 -23.82 8.26
C ARG A 260 -5.67 -24.90 7.24
N THR A 261 -6.54 -25.15 6.26
CA THR A 261 -6.32 -26.13 5.21
C THR A 261 -5.12 -25.73 4.36
N GLN A 262 -5.07 -24.48 3.90
CA GLN A 262 -3.95 -23.98 3.10
C GLN A 262 -2.63 -24.02 3.89
N ALA A 263 -2.65 -23.64 5.17
CA ALA A 263 -1.48 -23.76 6.05
C ALA A 263 -0.98 -25.20 6.20
N THR A 264 -1.92 -26.19 6.25
CA THR A 264 -1.58 -27.62 6.32
C THR A 264 -0.89 -28.10 5.04
N TYR A 265 -1.27 -27.58 3.89
CA TYR A 265 -0.56 -27.82 2.62
C TYR A 265 0.81 -27.13 2.57
N GLY A 266 1.00 -26.01 3.25
CA GLY A 266 2.25 -25.27 3.29
C GLY A 266 2.22 -23.93 2.58
N PHE A 267 1.07 -23.48 2.12
CA PHE A 267 0.91 -22.12 1.58
C PHE A 267 1.27 -21.06 2.62
N LYS A 268 1.93 -19.99 2.18
CA LYS A 268 2.41 -18.89 3.04
C LYS A 268 1.97 -17.49 2.56
N TYR A 269 1.38 -17.39 1.41
CA TYR A 269 0.90 -16.16 0.80
C TYR A 269 -0.56 -16.35 0.37
N VAL A 270 -1.43 -15.38 0.63
CA VAL A 270 -2.84 -15.45 0.25
C VAL A 270 -3.23 -14.15 -0.45
N LYS A 271 -3.57 -14.25 -1.75
CA LYS A 271 -4.25 -13.17 -2.45
C LYS A 271 -5.72 -13.19 -2.03
N MET A 272 -6.14 -12.15 -1.33
CA MET A 272 -7.53 -11.93 -0.95
C MET A 272 -8.15 -10.89 -1.87
N ASP A 273 -9.07 -11.34 -2.70
CA ASP A 273 -9.73 -10.52 -3.69
C ASP A 273 -11.18 -10.18 -3.30
N PHE A 274 -11.75 -9.15 -3.94
CA PHE A 274 -13.11 -8.66 -3.67
C PHE A 274 -13.39 -8.39 -2.18
N VAL A 275 -12.36 -7.97 -1.45
CA VAL A 275 -12.43 -7.72 0.00
C VAL A 275 -13.42 -6.59 0.33
N ASN A 276 -13.65 -5.68 -0.62
CA ASN A 276 -14.63 -4.61 -0.55
C ASN A 276 -16.08 -5.08 -0.33
N CYS A 277 -16.42 -6.34 -0.67
CA CYS A 277 -17.74 -6.90 -0.40
C CYS A 277 -18.06 -6.94 1.11
N GLY A 278 -17.03 -6.95 1.97
CA GLY A 278 -17.21 -6.95 3.43
C GLY A 278 -17.45 -5.56 4.06
N ILE A 279 -17.32 -4.45 3.29
CA ILE A 279 -17.43 -3.08 3.84
C ILE A 279 -18.61 -2.29 3.27
N VAL A 280 -19.59 -2.97 2.68
CA VAL A 280 -20.81 -2.34 2.19
C VAL A 280 -21.83 -2.17 3.33
N GLN A 281 -22.55 -1.05 3.35
CA GLN A 281 -23.59 -0.80 4.37
C GLN A 281 -24.79 -1.70 4.12
N ALA A 282 -25.26 -2.36 5.19
CA ALA A 282 -26.42 -3.23 5.19
C ALA A 282 -27.50 -2.77 6.18
N ASP A 283 -28.71 -3.30 6.04
CA ASP A 283 -29.83 -3.03 6.94
C ASP A 283 -29.54 -3.46 8.38
N SER A 284 -28.81 -4.56 8.53
CA SER A 284 -28.38 -5.14 9.81
C SER A 284 -27.23 -6.13 9.59
N TYR A 285 -26.57 -6.48 10.68
CA TYR A 285 -25.51 -7.49 10.74
C TYR A 285 -25.91 -8.61 11.71
N TYR A 286 -25.30 -9.79 11.56
CA TYR A 286 -25.54 -10.91 12.46
C TYR A 286 -25.23 -10.55 13.92
N ASN A 287 -24.14 -9.80 14.14
CA ASN A 287 -23.87 -9.20 15.46
C ASN A 287 -24.74 -7.95 15.63
N PRO A 288 -25.77 -7.96 16.50
CA PRO A 288 -26.69 -6.83 16.66
C PRO A 288 -26.06 -5.58 17.28
N GLU A 289 -24.88 -5.69 17.90
CA GLU A 289 -24.13 -4.56 18.44
C GLU A 289 -23.43 -3.76 17.32
N VAL A 290 -23.29 -4.34 16.13
CA VAL A 290 -22.67 -3.73 14.97
C VAL A 290 -23.72 -3.06 14.10
N THR A 291 -23.57 -1.76 13.87
CA THR A 291 -24.53 -0.96 13.11
C THR A 291 -23.94 -0.25 11.89
N THR A 292 -22.62 -0.31 11.70
CA THR A 292 -21.93 0.31 10.57
C THR A 292 -21.09 -0.69 9.79
N ALA A 293 -20.97 -0.46 8.47
CA ALA A 293 -20.19 -1.31 7.58
C ALA A 293 -18.72 -1.42 8.01
N VAL A 294 -18.14 -0.32 8.47
CA VAL A 294 -16.74 -0.29 8.91
C VAL A 294 -16.54 -1.14 10.16
N ALA A 295 -17.47 -1.07 11.13
CA ALA A 295 -17.40 -1.91 12.32
C ALA A 295 -17.56 -3.41 11.99
N ALA A 296 -18.49 -3.75 11.08
CA ALA A 296 -18.66 -5.13 10.61
C ALA A 296 -17.40 -5.66 9.93
N TYR A 297 -16.84 -4.87 9.04
CA TYR A 297 -15.59 -5.20 8.35
C TYR A 297 -14.44 -5.43 9.32
N ASN A 298 -14.25 -4.50 10.27
CA ASN A 298 -13.21 -4.63 11.30
C ASN A 298 -13.37 -5.92 12.11
N GLU A 299 -14.59 -6.28 12.52
CA GLU A 299 -14.85 -7.51 13.29
C GLU A 299 -14.46 -8.77 12.48
N GLY A 300 -14.87 -8.82 11.20
CA GLY A 300 -14.55 -9.94 10.31
C GLY A 300 -13.05 -10.03 10.00
N MET A 301 -12.44 -8.90 9.65
CA MET A 301 -11.02 -8.86 9.28
C MET A 301 -10.08 -9.09 10.48
N ASP A 302 -10.42 -8.59 11.65
CA ASP A 302 -9.68 -8.86 12.87
C ASP A 302 -9.65 -10.37 13.18
N TYR A 303 -10.79 -11.04 12.99
CA TYR A 303 -10.84 -12.49 13.13
C TYR A 303 -9.96 -13.21 12.10
N ILE A 304 -10.03 -12.81 10.82
CA ILE A 304 -9.25 -13.39 9.72
C ILE A 304 -7.75 -13.14 9.96
N ARG A 305 -7.36 -11.90 10.32
CA ARG A 305 -5.95 -11.54 10.57
C ARG A 305 -5.34 -12.40 11.69
N ARG A 306 -6.05 -12.60 12.79
CA ARG A 306 -5.59 -13.51 13.85
C ARG A 306 -5.37 -14.96 13.37
N GLN A 307 -6.19 -15.45 12.43
CA GLN A 307 -5.94 -16.78 11.85
C GLN A 307 -4.69 -16.77 10.95
N MET A 308 -4.48 -15.72 10.16
CA MET A 308 -3.30 -15.59 9.30
C MET A 308 -2.01 -15.48 10.11
N ASP A 309 -2.02 -14.70 11.20
CA ASP A 309 -0.87 -14.57 12.10
C ASP A 309 -0.49 -15.90 12.74
N LYS A 310 -1.49 -16.70 13.12
CA LYS A 310 -1.26 -18.05 13.65
C LYS A 310 -0.46 -18.94 12.71
N TYR A 311 -0.60 -18.76 11.40
CA TYR A 311 0.06 -19.54 10.36
C TYR A 311 1.22 -18.82 9.69
N ALA A 312 1.53 -17.58 10.12
CA ALA A 312 2.53 -16.69 9.51
C ALA A 312 2.32 -16.54 7.98
N MET A 313 1.09 -16.17 7.59
CA MET A 313 0.70 -15.97 6.20
C MET A 313 0.72 -14.49 5.82
N PHE A 314 1.22 -14.20 4.61
CA PHE A 314 1.10 -12.91 3.95
C PHE A 314 -0.32 -12.69 3.43
N ALA A 315 -0.88 -11.51 3.65
CA ALA A 315 -2.15 -11.06 3.09
C ALA A 315 -1.92 -10.03 1.99
N ALA A 316 -2.20 -10.40 0.74
CA ALA A 316 -2.23 -9.48 -0.40
C ALA A 316 -3.67 -9.11 -0.72
N PHE A 317 -4.04 -7.84 -0.57
CA PHE A 317 -5.40 -7.36 -0.83
C PHE A 317 -5.55 -6.85 -2.25
N SER A 318 -6.57 -7.35 -2.92
CA SER A 318 -7.04 -6.90 -4.23
C SER A 318 -8.52 -6.50 -4.13
N ILE A 319 -8.97 -5.54 -4.93
CA ILE A 319 -10.32 -4.97 -4.86
C ILE A 319 -10.74 -4.73 -3.40
N ALA A 320 -9.92 -4.01 -2.66
CA ALA A 320 -10.06 -3.80 -1.23
C ALA A 320 -10.20 -2.30 -0.89
N PRO A 321 -10.87 -1.95 0.22
CA PRO A 321 -10.87 -0.58 0.71
C PRO A 321 -9.44 -0.13 1.02
N LEU A 322 -9.16 1.19 0.94
CA LEU A 322 -7.90 1.74 1.39
C LEU A 322 -7.81 1.72 2.93
N PHE A 323 -8.91 1.98 3.57
CA PHE A 323 -9.08 1.96 5.02
C PHE A 323 -10.27 1.08 5.42
N PRO A 324 -10.20 0.33 6.51
CA PRO A 324 -9.04 0.10 7.40
C PRO A 324 -7.93 -0.74 6.72
N TYR A 325 -6.67 -0.41 6.97
CA TYR A 325 -5.49 -0.98 6.28
C TYR A 325 -4.71 -2.04 7.07
N GLN A 326 -4.83 -2.05 8.40
CA GLN A 326 -3.98 -2.82 9.31
C GLN A 326 -4.06 -4.35 9.17
N TYR A 327 -4.91 -4.85 8.30
CA TYR A 327 -5.14 -6.29 8.12
C TYR A 327 -4.32 -6.92 6.99
N ALA A 328 -3.73 -6.11 6.12
CA ALA A 328 -3.00 -6.58 4.94
C ALA A 328 -1.51 -6.25 5.00
N ASN A 329 -0.68 -7.13 4.44
CA ASN A 329 0.74 -6.86 4.20
C ASN A 329 0.93 -6.03 2.92
N SER A 330 0.12 -6.28 1.89
CA SER A 330 0.09 -5.45 0.68
C SER A 330 -1.32 -5.14 0.22
N ARG A 331 -1.47 -4.05 -0.52
CA ARG A 331 -2.70 -3.71 -1.21
C ARG A 331 -2.40 -3.27 -2.63
N ARG A 332 -3.20 -3.77 -3.56
CA ARG A 332 -3.11 -3.41 -4.97
C ARG A 332 -3.46 -1.93 -5.19
N VAL A 333 -2.59 -1.21 -5.88
CA VAL A 333 -2.75 0.25 -6.10
C VAL A 333 -3.69 0.59 -7.25
N ALA A 334 -3.87 -0.32 -8.21
CA ALA A 334 -4.68 -0.15 -9.41
C ALA A 334 -5.62 -1.34 -9.62
N CYS A 335 -6.55 -1.28 -10.60
CA CYS A 335 -7.26 -2.45 -11.10
C CYS A 335 -6.32 -3.33 -11.92
N ASP A 336 -6.86 -4.39 -12.54
CA ASP A 336 -6.09 -5.36 -13.32
C ASP A 336 -5.29 -4.69 -14.41
N THR A 337 -4.02 -5.08 -14.52
CA THR A 337 -3.06 -4.49 -15.45
C THR A 337 -2.31 -5.56 -16.25
N TRP A 338 -2.01 -5.24 -17.47
CA TRP A 338 -1.24 -6.09 -18.39
C TRP A 338 0.01 -5.36 -18.89
N GLY A 339 0.47 -5.69 -20.12
CA GLY A 339 1.80 -5.32 -20.57
C GLY A 339 1.93 -4.01 -21.34
N SER A 340 0.85 -3.32 -21.72
CA SER A 340 0.99 -2.10 -22.50
C SER A 340 1.56 -0.93 -21.69
N ILE A 341 2.16 0.04 -22.40
CA ILE A 341 2.64 1.28 -21.77
C ILE A 341 1.51 2.03 -21.06
N GLY A 342 0.27 1.95 -21.57
CA GLY A 342 -0.90 2.53 -20.91
C GLY A 342 -1.21 1.90 -19.55
N HIS A 343 -0.92 0.61 -19.36
CA HIS A 343 -1.04 -0.04 -18.05
C HIS A 343 0.07 0.40 -17.08
N SER A 344 1.29 0.65 -17.59
CA SER A 344 2.34 1.28 -16.80
C SER A 344 1.92 2.68 -16.34
N GLU A 345 1.42 3.52 -17.27
CA GLU A 345 0.90 4.85 -16.94
C GLU A 345 -0.25 4.79 -15.92
N TYR A 346 -1.18 3.83 -16.06
CA TYR A 346 -2.29 3.64 -15.14
C TYR A 346 -1.84 3.32 -13.71
N CYS A 347 -0.88 2.40 -13.53
CA CYS A 347 -0.29 2.13 -12.22
C CYS A 347 0.45 3.35 -11.66
N MET A 348 1.24 4.03 -12.51
CA MET A 348 2.00 5.20 -12.09
C MET A 348 1.10 6.40 -11.79
N ASN A 349 -0.09 6.50 -12.41
CA ASN A 349 -1.11 7.46 -12.01
C ASN A 349 -1.56 7.23 -10.55
N ALA A 350 -1.80 5.97 -10.16
CA ALA A 350 -2.15 5.64 -8.78
C ALA A 350 -1.03 6.03 -7.80
N ILE A 351 0.23 5.83 -8.18
CA ILE A 351 1.40 6.20 -7.37
C ILE A 351 1.64 7.71 -7.35
N SER A 352 1.27 8.45 -8.40
CA SER A 352 1.39 9.92 -8.43
C SER A 352 0.71 10.64 -7.25
N GLY A 353 -0.38 10.09 -6.74
CA GLY A 353 -1.08 10.59 -5.56
C GLY A 353 -1.06 9.65 -4.36
N GLY A 354 -0.60 8.41 -4.53
CA GLY A 354 -0.77 7.33 -3.55
C GLY A 354 0.50 6.63 -3.08
N TRP A 355 1.72 7.10 -3.42
CA TRP A 355 2.98 6.48 -2.97
C TRP A 355 3.05 6.31 -1.45
N TRP A 356 2.51 7.25 -0.70
CA TRP A 356 2.52 7.31 0.77
C TRP A 356 1.81 6.12 1.43
N THR A 357 1.01 5.38 0.67
CA THR A 357 0.31 4.18 1.18
C THR A 357 1.27 3.03 1.50
N ASP A 358 2.52 3.06 1.02
CA ASP A 358 3.57 2.13 1.44
C ASP A 358 3.97 2.27 2.92
N ARG A 359 3.52 3.35 3.59
CA ARG A 359 3.65 3.53 5.03
C ARG A 359 2.49 2.89 5.80
N LEU A 360 1.35 2.63 5.13
CA LEU A 360 0.17 1.95 5.70
C LEU A 360 0.24 0.44 5.50
N PHE A 361 0.85 -0.02 4.42
CA PHE A 361 1.11 -1.43 4.13
C PHE A 361 2.62 -1.70 4.14
N GLN A 362 3.04 -2.95 4.30
CA GLN A 362 4.46 -3.29 4.12
C GLN A 362 4.89 -3.03 2.68
N TYR A 363 3.98 -3.30 1.71
CA TYR A 363 4.25 -3.12 0.29
C TYR A 363 3.00 -2.60 -0.43
N ASN A 364 3.21 -1.73 -1.41
CA ASN A 364 2.23 -1.44 -2.44
C ASN A 364 2.35 -2.48 -3.56
N ASP A 365 1.20 -2.93 -4.07
CA ASP A 365 1.12 -3.97 -5.07
C ASP A 365 0.74 -3.36 -6.44
N PRO A 366 1.63 -3.43 -7.45
CA PRO A 366 1.39 -2.91 -8.81
C PRO A 366 0.50 -3.83 -9.65
N ASP A 367 -0.07 -4.90 -9.06
CA ASP A 367 -0.68 -6.03 -9.76
C ASP A 367 0.36 -6.91 -10.49
N HIS A 368 -0.10 -7.97 -11.14
CA HIS A 368 0.75 -8.84 -11.92
C HIS A 368 1.44 -8.09 -13.08
N LEU A 369 2.73 -8.35 -13.25
CA LEU A 369 3.55 -7.69 -14.26
C LEU A 369 3.62 -8.56 -15.52
N VAL A 370 2.81 -8.25 -16.53
CA VAL A 370 2.93 -8.86 -17.86
C VAL A 370 3.88 -8.01 -18.69
N LEU A 371 4.97 -8.57 -19.15
CA LEU A 371 6.02 -7.82 -19.88
C LEU A 371 5.82 -7.89 -21.39
N ILE A 372 5.49 -9.07 -21.93
CA ILE A 372 5.57 -9.33 -23.37
C ILE A 372 4.44 -8.74 -24.21
N GLY A 373 3.32 -8.36 -23.61
CA GLY A 373 2.20 -7.82 -24.38
C GLY A 373 0.88 -7.76 -23.60
N THR A 374 -0.21 -7.58 -24.33
CA THR A 374 -1.57 -7.51 -23.79
C THR A 374 -2.49 -8.40 -24.64
N GLY A 375 -3.25 -9.28 -24.00
CA GLY A 375 -4.15 -10.21 -24.70
C GLY A 375 -3.37 -11.13 -25.65
N ASP A 376 -3.72 -11.11 -26.93
CA ASP A 376 -3.08 -11.94 -27.97
C ASP A 376 -1.91 -11.23 -28.68
N GLN A 377 -1.52 -10.04 -28.23
CA GLN A 377 -0.49 -9.23 -28.85
C GLN A 377 0.83 -9.37 -28.09
N LEU A 378 1.86 -9.86 -28.78
CA LEU A 378 3.23 -10.02 -28.26
C LEU A 378 4.17 -8.94 -28.82
N ASN A 379 3.68 -7.75 -29.00
CA ASN A 379 4.35 -6.70 -29.76
C ASN A 379 4.91 -5.58 -28.89
N ASN A 380 4.96 -5.74 -27.58
CA ASN A 380 5.63 -4.77 -26.72
C ASN A 380 7.10 -4.65 -27.09
N THR A 381 7.56 -3.43 -27.20
CA THR A 381 8.98 -3.10 -27.38
C THR A 381 9.76 -3.39 -26.10
N ILE A 382 11.08 -3.46 -26.21
CA ILE A 382 11.94 -3.59 -25.03
C ILE A 382 11.80 -2.39 -24.08
N GLY A 383 11.46 -1.20 -24.60
CA GLY A 383 11.15 -0.02 -23.82
C GLY A 383 9.91 -0.22 -22.96
N GLU A 384 8.81 -0.71 -23.55
CA GLU A 384 7.57 -1.02 -22.84
C GLU A 384 7.79 -2.12 -21.78
N ASN A 385 8.62 -3.15 -22.10
CA ASN A 385 8.96 -4.19 -21.11
C ASN A 385 9.73 -3.59 -19.91
N ARG A 386 10.73 -2.71 -20.17
CA ARG A 386 11.44 -1.99 -19.10
C ARG A 386 10.52 -1.10 -18.28
N ALA A 387 9.63 -0.33 -18.95
CA ALA A 387 8.67 0.54 -18.27
C ALA A 387 7.74 -0.25 -17.35
N ARG A 388 7.20 -1.39 -17.84
CA ARG A 388 6.30 -2.22 -17.01
C ARG A 388 7.04 -2.85 -15.82
N PHE A 389 8.26 -3.34 -16.01
CA PHE A 389 9.08 -3.90 -14.94
C PHE A 389 9.47 -2.81 -13.91
N THR A 390 9.89 -1.65 -14.39
CA THR A 390 10.22 -0.51 -13.50
C THR A 390 9.00 -0.02 -12.73
N THR A 391 7.80 -0.07 -13.33
CA THR A 391 6.54 0.24 -12.60
C THR A 391 6.42 -0.62 -11.34
N GLY A 392 6.67 -1.93 -11.43
CA GLY A 392 6.71 -2.81 -10.26
C GLY A 392 7.81 -2.41 -9.27
N ALA A 393 9.02 -2.21 -9.77
CA ALA A 393 10.19 -1.89 -8.96
C ALA A 393 10.04 -0.59 -8.13
N VAL A 394 9.36 0.43 -8.68
CA VAL A 394 9.14 1.72 -8.00
C VAL A 394 7.79 1.80 -7.25
N THR A 395 6.96 0.76 -7.35
CA THR A 395 5.71 0.65 -6.61
C THR A 395 5.90 -0.13 -5.31
N GLY A 396 6.60 -1.29 -5.35
CA GLY A 396 6.90 -2.01 -4.11
C GLY A 396 7.00 -3.53 -4.20
N MET A 397 6.52 -4.19 -5.27
CA MET A 397 6.56 -5.65 -5.45
C MET A 397 6.84 -6.02 -6.90
N LEU A 398 7.45 -7.20 -7.13
CA LEU A 398 7.78 -7.72 -8.46
C LEU A 398 7.22 -9.14 -8.64
N LEU A 399 5.93 -9.27 -8.91
CA LEU A 399 5.30 -10.54 -9.31
C LEU A 399 5.03 -10.53 -10.82
N VAL A 400 5.92 -11.17 -11.59
CA VAL A 400 5.81 -11.24 -13.06
C VAL A 400 4.83 -12.35 -13.44
N ALA A 401 4.01 -12.13 -14.46
CA ALA A 401 2.94 -13.06 -14.84
C ALA A 401 2.99 -13.51 -16.30
N ASP A 402 4.17 -13.44 -16.91
CA ASP A 402 4.41 -14.01 -18.23
C ASP A 402 4.46 -15.56 -18.16
N ASN A 403 4.16 -16.20 -19.26
CA ASN A 403 4.33 -17.65 -19.40
C ASN A 403 5.77 -18.00 -19.76
N PHE A 404 6.48 -18.68 -18.86
CA PHE A 404 7.84 -19.18 -19.08
C PHE A 404 7.89 -20.69 -19.40
N SER A 405 6.77 -21.38 -19.42
CA SER A 405 6.70 -22.82 -19.70
C SER A 405 6.65 -23.08 -21.20
N LEU A 406 7.54 -23.92 -21.70
CA LEU A 406 7.54 -24.41 -23.07
C LEU A 406 6.41 -25.46 -23.29
N ASN A 407 5.82 -25.98 -22.22
CA ASN A 407 4.60 -26.79 -22.25
C ASN A 407 3.35 -25.92 -22.43
N ASP A 408 3.44 -24.88 -23.23
CA ASP A 408 2.39 -23.88 -23.42
C ASP A 408 1.08 -24.50 -23.92
N ARG A 409 0.09 -24.59 -23.04
CA ARG A 409 -1.26 -25.07 -23.38
C ARG A 409 -2.08 -24.04 -24.15
N SER A 410 -1.64 -22.78 -24.19
CA SER A 410 -2.28 -21.72 -24.99
C SER A 410 -2.05 -21.91 -26.49
N GLY A 411 -1.00 -22.62 -26.88
CA GLY A 411 -0.55 -22.78 -28.26
C GLY A 411 -0.09 -21.49 -28.92
N ARG A 412 0.29 -20.47 -28.13
CA ARG A 412 0.60 -19.11 -28.61
C ARG A 412 2.11 -18.83 -28.73
N GLY A 413 2.98 -19.78 -28.33
CA GLY A 413 4.44 -19.64 -28.43
C GLY A 413 5.03 -18.49 -27.63
N TRP A 414 4.43 -18.13 -26.49
CA TRP A 414 4.82 -16.97 -25.71
C TRP A 414 6.05 -17.21 -24.85
N ALA A 415 6.32 -18.47 -24.50
CA ALA A 415 7.38 -18.81 -23.57
C ALA A 415 8.78 -18.40 -24.05
N GLU A 416 9.09 -18.59 -25.32
CA GLU A 416 10.37 -18.18 -25.90
C GLU A 416 10.55 -16.67 -25.78
N ARG A 417 9.52 -15.89 -26.12
CA ARG A 417 9.55 -14.43 -26.03
C ARG A 417 9.66 -13.97 -24.58
N SER A 418 8.90 -14.59 -23.66
CA SER A 418 8.98 -14.31 -22.23
C SER A 418 10.37 -14.55 -21.67
N ARG A 419 11.02 -15.67 -22.05
CA ARG A 419 12.39 -16.01 -21.63
C ARG A 419 13.42 -15.03 -22.18
N GLU A 420 13.28 -14.60 -23.45
CA GLU A 420 14.14 -13.57 -24.05
C GLU A 420 14.04 -12.24 -23.30
N VAL A 421 12.81 -11.76 -23.04
CA VAL A 421 12.55 -10.53 -22.30
C VAL A 421 13.06 -10.64 -20.86
N ALA A 422 12.83 -11.76 -20.20
CA ALA A 422 13.28 -11.99 -18.82
C ALA A 422 14.79 -11.86 -18.68
N GLN A 423 15.58 -12.44 -19.60
CA GLN A 423 17.03 -12.33 -19.59
C GLN A 423 17.53 -10.89 -19.79
N THR A 424 16.78 -10.08 -20.54
CA THR A 424 17.14 -8.69 -20.82
C THR A 424 16.68 -7.72 -19.70
N VAL A 425 15.50 -7.97 -19.11
CA VAL A 425 14.83 -7.04 -18.22
C VAL A 425 14.90 -7.50 -16.75
N MET A 426 14.49 -8.75 -16.47
CA MET A 426 14.38 -9.24 -15.09
C MET A 426 15.74 -9.52 -14.45
N MET A 427 16.80 -9.75 -15.24
CA MET A 427 18.14 -10.03 -14.73
C MET A 427 19.01 -8.76 -14.54
N ASN A 428 18.41 -7.55 -14.61
CA ASN A 428 19.13 -6.32 -14.28
C ASN A 428 19.30 -6.19 -12.76
N LYS A 429 20.52 -6.43 -12.28
CA LYS A 429 20.82 -6.48 -10.84
C LYS A 429 20.64 -5.14 -10.14
N ASP A 430 20.95 -4.03 -10.79
CA ASP A 430 20.81 -2.69 -10.20
C ASP A 430 19.33 -2.31 -10.01
N ILE A 431 18.47 -2.67 -10.97
CA ILE A 431 17.01 -2.48 -10.83
C ILE A 431 16.45 -3.41 -9.75
N ASN A 432 16.91 -4.66 -9.67
CA ASN A 432 16.47 -5.60 -8.65
C ASN A 432 16.92 -5.18 -7.24
N GLU A 433 18.15 -4.65 -7.08
CA GLU A 433 18.63 -4.08 -5.82
C GLU A 433 17.75 -2.89 -5.37
N MET A 434 17.39 -2.03 -6.31
CA MET A 434 16.47 -0.92 -6.05
C MET A 434 15.07 -1.42 -5.65
N ALA A 435 14.53 -2.38 -6.37
CA ALA A 435 13.21 -2.96 -6.11
C ALA A 435 13.13 -3.70 -4.77
N ASP A 436 14.24 -4.31 -4.33
CA ASP A 436 14.31 -5.05 -3.06
C ASP A 436 14.06 -4.16 -1.82
N MET A 437 14.19 -2.84 -1.96
CA MET A 437 13.79 -1.92 -0.90
C MET A 437 12.28 -1.99 -0.59
N GLY A 438 11.44 -2.46 -1.53
CA GLY A 438 10.00 -2.60 -1.36
C GLY A 438 9.27 -1.27 -1.13
N ARG A 439 9.78 -0.15 -1.70
CA ARG A 439 9.30 1.19 -1.43
C ARG A 439 8.67 1.84 -2.65
N SER A 440 7.64 2.63 -2.40
CA SER A 440 7.02 3.44 -3.44
C SER A 440 7.74 4.76 -3.62
N PHE A 441 7.99 5.13 -4.88
CA PHE A 441 8.63 6.38 -5.22
C PHE A 441 7.61 7.53 -5.25
N LYS A 442 7.95 8.66 -4.64
CA LYS A 442 7.11 9.87 -4.66
C LYS A 442 7.30 10.67 -5.96
N PRO A 443 6.27 11.40 -6.44
CA PRO A 443 6.43 12.25 -7.62
C PRO A 443 7.44 13.37 -7.36
N VAL A 444 8.28 13.67 -8.37
CA VAL A 444 9.32 14.72 -8.23
C VAL A 444 8.68 16.10 -8.17
N TYR A 445 7.79 16.42 -9.10
CA TYR A 445 7.23 17.77 -9.19
C TYR A 445 6.15 18.03 -8.14
N GLY A 446 5.16 17.14 -8.03
CA GLY A 446 4.08 17.27 -7.06
C GLY A 446 3.05 18.38 -7.35
N TYR A 447 3.26 19.20 -8.38
CA TYR A 447 2.35 20.29 -8.74
C TYR A 447 2.17 20.46 -10.25
N LYS A 448 2.73 19.56 -11.08
CA LYS A 448 2.65 19.67 -12.55
C LYS A 448 1.21 19.73 -13.01
N GLU A 449 0.84 20.80 -13.70
CA GLU A 449 -0.35 20.85 -14.51
C GLU A 449 -0.15 19.93 -15.72
N TYR A 450 -0.92 18.87 -15.79
CA TYR A 450 -0.98 18.07 -16.99
C TYR A 450 -1.82 18.79 -18.04
N ASN A 451 -1.32 18.94 -19.24
CA ASN A 451 -1.91 19.58 -20.40
C ASN A 451 -3.36 19.14 -20.68
N GLY A 452 -4.29 19.45 -19.76
CA GLY A 452 -5.70 19.12 -19.85
C GLY A 452 -6.07 17.64 -19.65
N ASN A 453 -5.10 16.75 -19.44
CA ASN A 453 -5.36 15.33 -19.16
C ASN A 453 -5.25 15.09 -17.66
N TYR A 454 -6.38 15.17 -16.98
CA TYR A 454 -6.48 14.97 -15.51
C TYR A 454 -6.21 13.54 -15.06
N ASP A 455 -6.17 12.59 -15.99
CA ASP A 455 -5.98 11.15 -15.72
C ASP A 455 -4.53 10.67 -15.96
N GLY A 456 -3.62 11.57 -16.38
CA GLY A 456 -2.23 11.23 -16.69
C GLY A 456 -1.36 11.03 -15.44
N ALA A 457 -0.41 10.10 -15.53
CA ALA A 457 0.61 9.91 -14.50
C ALA A 457 1.67 11.02 -14.52
N GLU A 458 2.36 11.23 -13.38
CA GLU A 458 3.64 11.93 -13.38
C GLU A 458 4.66 11.18 -14.24
N ASN A 459 5.60 11.91 -14.84
CA ASN A 459 6.69 11.27 -15.58
C ASN A 459 7.89 10.96 -14.67
N PHE A 460 8.06 11.69 -13.56
CA PHE A 460 9.26 11.64 -12.74
C PHE A 460 8.93 11.29 -11.30
N PHE A 461 9.60 10.25 -10.81
CA PHE A 461 9.42 9.75 -9.45
C PHE A 461 10.78 9.61 -8.78
N MET A 462 10.84 9.83 -7.46
CA MET A 462 12.07 9.76 -6.70
C MET A 462 11.90 8.98 -5.40
N PHE A 463 12.97 8.35 -4.98
CA PHE A 463 13.11 7.76 -3.65
C PHE A 463 14.50 8.05 -3.10
N ASP A 464 14.56 8.53 -1.87
CA ASP A 464 15.79 8.93 -1.18
C ASP A 464 16.05 8.06 0.04
N ASN A 465 17.27 7.56 0.17
CA ASN A 465 17.77 6.90 1.36
C ASN A 465 19.20 7.37 1.68
N ASP A 466 19.82 6.83 2.72
CA ASP A 466 21.14 7.30 3.18
C ASP A 466 22.25 7.14 2.15
N LYS A 467 22.17 6.12 1.28
CA LYS A 467 23.21 5.77 0.33
C LYS A 467 22.96 6.38 -1.05
N TYR A 468 21.70 6.41 -1.46
CA TYR A 468 21.31 6.72 -2.82
C TYR A 468 20.08 7.61 -2.88
N LEU A 469 20.06 8.49 -3.88
CA LEU A 469 18.83 9.04 -4.42
C LEU A 469 18.57 8.37 -5.77
N TYR A 470 17.37 7.83 -5.93
CA TYR A 470 16.90 7.26 -7.19
C TYR A 470 15.90 8.19 -7.85
N VAL A 471 15.99 8.32 -9.19
CA VAL A 471 15.04 9.06 -10.01
C VAL A 471 14.61 8.20 -11.18
N ALA A 472 13.32 7.84 -11.25
CA ALA A 472 12.74 7.14 -12.39
C ALA A 472 12.03 8.14 -13.31
N ALA A 473 12.37 8.13 -14.58
CA ALA A 473 11.82 8.98 -15.63
C ALA A 473 11.07 8.12 -16.63
N PHE A 474 9.73 8.18 -16.61
CA PHE A 474 8.87 7.45 -17.52
C PHE A 474 8.47 8.30 -18.73
N ASN A 475 8.43 7.70 -19.89
CA ASN A 475 7.87 8.28 -21.10
C ASN A 475 6.72 7.39 -21.61
N TYR A 476 5.51 7.90 -21.50
CA TYR A 476 4.29 7.19 -21.94
C TYR A 476 3.90 7.52 -23.38
N GLN A 477 4.66 8.41 -24.04
CA GLN A 477 4.34 8.98 -25.36
C GLN A 477 5.09 8.30 -26.51
N GLU A 478 4.62 8.57 -27.74
CA GLU A 478 5.18 8.05 -29.01
C GLU A 478 6.47 8.77 -29.47
N ASN A 479 6.90 9.80 -28.74
CA ASN A 479 8.10 10.58 -29.08
C ASN A 479 9.04 10.61 -27.89
N GLU A 480 10.34 10.82 -28.15
CA GLU A 480 11.34 10.99 -27.11
C GLU A 480 10.96 12.12 -26.15
N LEU A 481 11.12 11.86 -24.87
CA LEU A 481 10.99 12.84 -23.77
C LEU A 481 12.39 13.24 -23.30
N SER A 482 12.82 14.47 -23.58
CA SER A 482 14.15 14.95 -23.20
C SER A 482 14.09 16.31 -22.51
N GLY A 483 15.08 16.58 -21.64
CA GLY A 483 15.16 17.81 -20.86
C GLY A 483 16.12 17.70 -19.68
N SER A 484 15.86 18.48 -18.63
CA SER A 484 16.64 18.40 -17.39
C SER A 484 15.75 18.69 -16.16
N ILE A 485 16.08 18.08 -15.02
CA ILE A 485 15.43 18.30 -13.73
C ILE A 485 16.39 19.08 -12.84
N PRO A 486 16.06 20.29 -12.37
CA PRO A 486 16.86 21.02 -11.40
C PRO A 486 17.12 20.20 -10.13
N LEU A 487 18.34 20.22 -9.60
CA LEU A 487 18.70 19.46 -8.40
C LEU A 487 17.89 19.86 -7.16
N GLU A 488 17.45 21.11 -7.08
CA GLU A 488 16.59 21.59 -6.00
C GLU A 488 15.23 20.85 -5.95
N LEU A 489 14.69 20.43 -7.11
CA LEU A 489 13.48 19.62 -7.17
C LEU A 489 13.69 18.17 -6.74
N LEU A 490 14.93 17.74 -6.71
CA LEU A 490 15.36 16.44 -6.23
C LEU A 490 15.83 16.47 -4.75
N ASP A 491 15.72 17.63 -4.11
CA ASP A 491 16.12 17.87 -2.71
C ASP A 491 17.60 17.48 -2.46
N ILE A 492 18.50 17.68 -3.46
CA ILE A 492 19.92 17.33 -3.40
C ILE A 492 20.82 18.47 -3.94
N SER A 493 21.96 18.73 -3.29
CA SER A 493 22.96 19.68 -3.77
C SER A 493 24.05 18.98 -4.60
N SER A 494 24.77 19.76 -5.42
CA SER A 494 25.79 19.22 -6.34
C SER A 494 27.02 18.59 -5.64
N ASP A 495 27.26 18.93 -4.39
CA ASP A 495 28.32 18.37 -3.54
C ASP A 495 27.88 17.16 -2.72
N ALA A 496 26.59 16.85 -2.71
CA ALA A 496 26.02 15.77 -1.93
C ALA A 496 26.12 14.38 -2.61
N PHE A 497 26.64 14.28 -3.82
CA PHE A 497 26.83 13.00 -4.53
C PHE A 497 28.16 12.95 -5.28
N SER A 498 28.66 11.74 -5.50
CA SER A 498 29.94 11.49 -6.17
C SER A 498 29.79 10.96 -7.60
N GLU A 499 28.68 10.31 -7.91
CA GLU A 499 28.42 9.65 -9.19
C GLU A 499 26.91 9.62 -9.46
N VAL A 500 26.54 9.77 -10.73
CA VAL A 500 25.18 9.48 -11.20
C VAL A 500 25.26 8.44 -12.32
N ARG A 501 24.45 7.38 -12.21
CA ARG A 501 24.42 6.28 -13.15
C ARG A 501 23.00 5.99 -13.62
N GLU A 502 22.82 5.83 -14.93
CA GLU A 502 21.59 5.31 -15.50
C GLU A 502 21.61 3.78 -15.43
N LEU A 503 20.58 3.18 -14.79
CA LEU A 503 20.65 1.76 -14.39
C LEU A 503 20.26 0.78 -15.50
N TRP A 504 19.56 1.21 -16.55
CA TRP A 504 19.21 0.35 -17.67
C TRP A 504 20.34 0.22 -18.68
N THR A 505 21.08 1.32 -18.95
CA THR A 505 22.21 1.34 -19.88
C THR A 505 23.55 1.18 -19.17
N ASN A 506 23.59 1.32 -17.86
CA ASN A 506 24.79 1.34 -17.02
C ASN A 506 25.75 2.50 -17.34
N GLU A 507 25.26 3.57 -17.95
CA GLU A 507 26.05 4.75 -18.33
C GLU A 507 26.21 5.73 -17.18
N LEU A 508 27.39 6.37 -17.12
CA LEU A 508 27.62 7.49 -16.21
C LEU A 508 27.01 8.77 -16.79
N VAL A 509 26.27 9.49 -15.98
CA VAL A 509 25.60 10.74 -16.35
C VAL A 509 26.31 11.93 -15.70
N LYS A 510 26.73 12.90 -16.52
CA LYS A 510 27.27 14.16 -16.01
C LYS A 510 26.13 15.06 -15.59
N VAL A 511 26.13 15.45 -14.31
CA VAL A 511 25.15 16.34 -13.72
C VAL A 511 25.84 17.67 -13.33
N ASP A 512 25.27 18.79 -13.78
CA ASP A 512 25.79 20.13 -13.52
C ASP A 512 24.57 21.05 -13.22
N GLY A 513 24.23 21.17 -11.93
CA GLY A 513 23.07 21.95 -11.45
C GLY A 513 21.70 21.34 -11.80
N SER A 514 21.64 20.42 -12.75
CA SER A 514 20.43 19.70 -13.15
C SER A 514 20.74 18.29 -13.66
N LEU A 515 19.82 17.35 -13.48
CA LEU A 515 19.88 15.99 -14.06
C LEU A 515 19.38 16.05 -15.50
N PRO A 516 20.23 15.87 -16.53
CA PRO A 516 19.78 15.74 -17.90
C PRO A 516 19.10 14.37 -18.10
N TYR A 517 18.04 14.33 -18.89
CA TYR A 517 17.37 13.09 -19.27
C TYR A 517 17.00 13.06 -20.75
N SER A 518 17.05 11.86 -21.32
CA SER A 518 16.51 11.51 -22.63
C SER A 518 15.93 10.12 -22.51
N VAL A 519 14.59 10.05 -22.61
CA VAL A 519 13.82 8.81 -22.48
C VAL A 519 13.17 8.53 -23.83
N PRO A 520 13.54 7.43 -24.51
CA PRO A 520 12.93 7.05 -25.77
C PRO A 520 11.39 6.93 -25.67
N GLU A 521 10.72 6.86 -26.82
CA GLU A 521 9.29 6.59 -26.86
C GLU A 521 8.92 5.34 -26.07
N LYS A 522 7.84 5.37 -25.29
CA LYS A 522 7.29 4.24 -24.52
C LYS A 522 8.37 3.47 -23.72
N ASP A 523 9.19 4.20 -22.99
CA ASP A 523 10.33 3.63 -22.26
C ASP A 523 10.48 4.29 -20.88
N VAL A 524 11.51 3.91 -20.15
CA VAL A 524 11.89 4.44 -18.84
C VAL A 524 13.40 4.56 -18.73
N ARG A 525 13.87 5.54 -17.96
CA ARG A 525 15.24 5.64 -17.45
C ARG A 525 15.22 5.70 -15.94
N VAL A 526 16.22 5.10 -15.30
CA VAL A 526 16.36 5.13 -13.84
C VAL A 526 17.76 5.61 -13.49
N TYR A 527 17.84 6.73 -12.82
CA TYR A 527 19.09 7.36 -12.40
C TYR A 527 19.33 7.09 -10.92
N ARG A 528 20.56 6.66 -10.58
CA ARG A 528 21.01 6.47 -9.21
C ARG A 528 22.12 7.47 -8.89
N PHE A 529 21.88 8.36 -7.96
CA PHE A 529 22.88 9.26 -7.37
C PHE A 529 23.54 8.53 -6.20
N LYS A 530 24.85 8.36 -6.24
CA LYS A 530 25.62 7.83 -5.11
C LYS A 530 26.02 8.98 -4.20
N LYS A 531 25.39 9.04 -3.00
CA LYS A 531 25.63 10.12 -2.05
C LYS A 531 27.07 10.14 -1.51
N THR A 532 27.64 11.34 -1.37
CA THR A 532 28.90 11.58 -0.66
C THR A 532 28.60 11.69 0.81
N GLY A 533 29.08 10.79 1.64
CA GLY A 533 28.88 10.83 3.08
C GLY A 533 28.01 9.71 3.66
N GLY A 534 27.54 8.80 2.85
CA GLY A 534 26.85 7.58 3.30
C GLY A 534 27.78 6.55 3.96
N SER A 535 28.59 6.97 4.91
CA SER A 535 29.37 6.05 5.77
C SER A 535 28.74 5.96 7.17
N GLY A 536 27.41 5.81 7.24
CA GLY A 536 26.85 5.85 8.56
C GLY A 536 25.50 5.18 8.75
N VAL A 537 25.44 3.84 8.67
CA VAL A 537 24.47 3.10 9.50
C VAL A 537 24.62 3.47 10.99
N LYS A 538 25.75 4.07 11.38
CA LYS A 538 25.97 4.62 12.73
C LYS A 538 25.32 5.98 12.98
N ASP A 539 25.06 6.79 11.93
CA ASP A 539 24.55 8.14 12.15
C ASP A 539 23.02 8.21 12.20
N MET A 540 22.30 7.29 11.53
CA MET A 540 20.83 7.26 11.62
C MET A 540 20.29 6.59 12.88
N GLU A 541 20.97 5.56 13.39
CA GLU A 541 20.69 5.11 14.76
C GLU A 541 21.03 6.20 15.76
N ASN A 542 22.10 6.97 15.52
CA ASN A 542 22.48 8.09 16.37
C ASN A 542 21.61 9.35 16.13
N GLU A 543 21.16 9.67 14.92
CA GLU A 543 20.21 10.78 14.69
C GLU A 543 18.76 10.42 15.09
N ALA A 544 18.31 9.20 14.88
CA ALA A 544 17.03 8.75 15.40
C ALA A 544 17.06 8.60 16.95
N MET A 545 18.20 8.22 17.52
CA MET A 545 18.45 8.29 18.96
C MET A 545 18.83 9.72 19.44
N ALA A 546 19.36 10.59 18.55
CA ALA A 546 19.73 11.95 18.89
C ALA A 546 18.53 12.91 18.91
N ARG A 547 17.42 12.59 18.23
CA ARG A 547 16.19 13.39 18.29
C ARG A 547 15.42 13.07 19.56
N THR A 548 15.16 14.11 20.32
CA THR A 548 14.27 13.99 21.47
C THR A 548 12.85 13.67 21.01
N LYS A 549 12.25 12.62 21.59
CA LYS A 549 10.87 12.22 21.35
C LYS A 549 10.08 12.30 22.64
N VAL A 550 8.91 12.89 22.57
CA VAL A 550 7.94 12.92 23.68
C VAL A 550 6.71 12.18 23.22
N VAL A 551 6.47 11.01 23.84
CA VAL A 551 5.41 10.07 23.44
C VAL A 551 4.36 9.99 24.52
N PRO A 552 3.07 10.26 24.25
CA PRO A 552 1.99 10.03 25.20
C PRO A 552 1.76 8.53 25.38
N LEU A 553 1.71 8.08 26.65
CA LEU A 553 1.46 6.69 27.00
C LEU A 553 -0.02 6.41 27.36
N GLY A 554 -0.90 7.44 27.31
CA GLY A 554 -2.24 7.37 27.86
C GLY A 554 -2.25 7.42 29.41
N GLY A 555 -3.42 7.57 30.00
CA GLY A 555 -3.56 7.68 31.46
C GLY A 555 -2.80 8.87 32.06
N LYS A 556 -2.65 9.96 31.30
CA LYS A 556 -1.94 11.20 31.69
C LYS A 556 -0.44 10.99 31.95
N ARG A 557 0.18 10.14 31.18
CA ARG A 557 1.63 9.85 31.26
C ARG A 557 2.32 10.17 29.94
N LEU A 558 3.58 10.61 30.03
CA LEU A 558 4.46 10.88 28.90
C LEU A 558 5.76 10.09 29.06
N MET A 559 6.26 9.55 27.97
CA MET A 559 7.62 9.04 27.87
C MET A 559 8.47 10.05 27.08
N VAL A 560 9.61 10.43 27.62
CA VAL A 560 10.60 11.29 26.94
C VAL A 560 11.83 10.46 26.67
N TYR A 561 12.25 10.41 25.41
CA TYR A 561 13.49 9.78 24.95
C TYR A 561 14.41 10.86 24.39
N SER A 562 15.70 10.75 24.61
CA SER A 562 16.70 11.64 24.02
C SER A 562 18.01 10.90 23.79
N GLY A 563 18.70 11.25 22.71
CA GLY A 563 20.09 10.82 22.50
C GLY A 563 21.12 11.56 23.36
N LYS A 564 20.68 12.61 24.09
CA LYS A 564 21.51 13.38 25.01
C LYS A 564 21.08 13.17 26.45
N ASP A 565 22.01 13.29 27.37
CA ASP A 565 21.73 13.27 28.80
C ASP A 565 20.86 14.46 29.22
N MET A 566 19.68 14.16 29.76
CA MET A 566 18.72 15.15 30.25
C MET A 566 18.95 15.43 31.74
N ASN A 567 18.98 16.70 32.11
CA ASN A 567 19.14 17.15 33.50
C ASN A 567 17.80 17.56 34.12
N ARG A 568 16.86 18.05 33.34
CA ARG A 568 15.58 18.52 33.83
C ARG A 568 14.52 18.52 32.73
N ILE A 569 13.28 18.23 33.07
CA ILE A 569 12.10 18.40 32.22
C ILE A 569 11.09 19.27 32.92
N GLU A 570 10.48 20.17 32.17
CA GLU A 570 9.38 21.04 32.60
C GLU A 570 8.21 20.90 31.61
N VAL A 571 7.01 20.74 32.13
CA VAL A 571 5.79 20.61 31.33
C VAL A 571 4.88 21.80 31.56
N TYR A 572 4.55 22.50 30.49
CA TYR A 572 3.71 23.71 30.51
C TYR A 572 2.43 23.45 29.72
N ASP A 573 1.34 24.13 30.11
CA ASP A 573 0.15 24.23 29.27
C ASP A 573 0.34 25.29 28.16
N MET A 574 -0.63 25.42 27.27
CA MET A 574 -0.60 26.39 26.18
C MET A 574 -0.70 27.85 26.64
N GLN A 575 -1.02 28.10 27.91
CA GLN A 575 -1.01 29.43 28.56
C GLN A 575 0.34 29.72 29.26
N GLY A 576 1.30 28.81 29.18
CA GLY A 576 2.63 28.95 29.79
C GLY A 576 2.68 28.64 31.28
N ARG A 577 1.63 28.04 31.86
CA ARG A 577 1.62 27.64 33.28
C ARG A 577 2.35 26.30 33.43
N LEU A 578 3.23 26.21 34.42
CA LEU A 578 3.97 25.01 34.75
C LEU A 578 3.03 23.98 35.41
N ASN A 579 2.91 22.81 34.82
CA ASN A 579 2.08 21.69 35.28
C ASN A 579 2.87 20.50 35.81
N GLY A 580 4.15 20.43 35.54
CA GLY A 580 5.05 19.39 36.04
C GLY A 580 6.52 19.74 35.84
N THR A 581 7.35 19.29 36.75
CA THR A 581 8.81 19.38 36.60
C THR A 581 9.44 18.13 37.17
N ARG A 582 10.55 17.71 36.57
CA ARG A 582 11.36 16.59 37.06
C ARG A 582 12.84 16.86 36.83
N ASP A 583 13.59 16.83 37.92
CA ASP A 583 15.06 16.88 37.85
C ASP A 583 15.59 15.47 37.57
N LEU A 584 16.59 15.38 36.71
CA LEU A 584 17.18 14.16 36.20
C LEU A 584 18.69 14.21 36.39
N SER A 585 19.31 13.06 36.55
CA SER A 585 20.77 12.96 36.71
C SER A 585 21.37 12.27 35.49
N GLY A 586 21.37 12.95 34.33
CA GLY A 586 21.97 12.43 33.11
C GLY A 586 21.27 11.19 32.57
N ARG A 587 19.93 11.23 32.40
CA ARG A 587 19.15 10.13 31.83
C ARG A 587 18.75 10.44 30.39
N THR A 588 18.80 9.42 29.55
CA THR A 588 18.34 9.49 28.15
C THR A 588 16.88 9.09 27.95
N GLN A 589 16.25 8.55 29.02
CA GLN A 589 14.85 8.14 28.99
C GLN A 589 14.18 8.40 30.34
N VAL A 590 12.93 8.91 30.32
CA VAL A 590 12.14 9.15 31.53
C VAL A 590 10.65 9.11 31.26
N GLU A 591 9.91 8.48 32.18
CA GLU A 591 8.45 8.53 32.24
C GLU A 591 8.01 9.65 33.19
N LEU A 592 7.05 10.48 32.76
CA LEU A 592 6.44 11.54 33.54
C LEU A 592 4.97 11.21 33.80
N ASP A 593 4.54 11.33 35.03
CA ASP A 593 3.12 11.23 35.42
C ASP A 593 2.55 12.64 35.64
N LEU A 594 1.44 12.96 34.98
CA LEU A 594 0.81 14.27 34.97
C LEU A 594 -0.69 14.16 35.35
N PRO A 595 -1.02 13.67 36.55
CA PRO A 595 -2.37 13.23 36.91
C PRO A 595 -3.42 14.36 36.84
N HIS A 596 -2.98 15.62 36.97
CA HIS A 596 -3.84 16.80 36.96
C HIS A 596 -3.86 17.55 35.64
N PHE A 597 -3.14 17.06 34.61
CA PHE A 597 -3.06 17.71 33.32
C PHE A 597 -3.81 16.93 32.24
N ASN A 598 -4.47 17.62 31.33
CA ASN A 598 -5.12 17.06 30.15
C ASN A 598 -5.13 18.14 29.06
N GLY A 599 -4.67 17.78 27.86
CA GLY A 599 -4.60 18.69 26.71
C GLY A 599 -3.21 18.86 26.14
N MET A 600 -3.03 19.89 25.31
CA MET A 600 -1.74 20.18 24.67
C MET A 600 -0.71 20.67 25.69
N ALA A 601 0.44 20.01 25.72
CA ALA A 601 1.59 20.31 26.56
C ALA A 601 2.78 20.80 25.75
N LEU A 602 3.54 21.75 26.31
CA LEU A 602 4.87 22.12 25.89
C LEU A 602 5.87 21.51 26.87
N VAL A 603 6.65 20.55 26.42
CA VAL A 603 7.64 19.84 27.22
C VAL A 603 9.00 20.45 26.93
N ARG A 604 9.56 21.19 27.90
CA ARG A 604 10.91 21.77 27.82
C ARG A 604 11.90 20.83 28.48
N ILE A 605 12.92 20.46 27.72
CA ILE A 605 13.98 19.55 28.14
C ILE A 605 15.27 20.34 28.26
N HIS A 606 15.95 20.19 29.39
CA HIS A 606 17.26 20.78 29.66
C HIS A 606 18.28 19.66 29.64
N TYR A 607 19.30 19.80 28.83
CA TYR A 607 20.36 18.80 28.68
C TYR A 607 21.57 19.10 29.55
N ALA A 608 22.40 18.07 29.79
CA ALA A 608 23.63 18.19 30.57
C ALA A 608 24.66 19.11 29.94
N ASP A 609 24.63 19.28 28.62
CA ASP A 609 25.48 20.23 27.86
C ASP A 609 25.01 21.69 27.94
N GLY A 610 23.97 22.00 28.72
CA GLY A 610 23.40 23.33 28.88
C GLY A 610 22.42 23.76 27.79
N THR A 611 22.23 22.96 26.73
CA THR A 611 21.24 23.22 25.67
C THR A 611 19.82 22.90 26.13
N LYS A 612 18.82 23.46 25.42
CA LYS A 612 17.39 23.23 25.72
C LYS A 612 16.64 22.94 24.43
N GLU A 613 15.63 22.11 24.56
CA GLU A 613 14.66 21.78 23.48
C GLU A 613 13.24 21.89 24.00
N VAL A 614 12.29 22.21 23.12
CA VAL A 614 10.87 22.25 23.47
C VAL A 614 10.10 21.37 22.48
N CYS A 615 9.44 20.37 23.00
CA CYS A 615 8.56 19.47 22.24
C CYS A 615 7.11 19.77 22.59
N LYS A 616 6.22 19.68 21.61
CA LYS A 616 4.78 19.79 21.78
C LYS A 616 4.14 18.41 21.71
N THR A 617 3.28 18.08 22.66
CA THR A 617 2.58 16.79 22.72
C THR A 617 1.18 16.92 23.31
N LEU A 618 0.34 15.89 23.12
CA LEU A 618 -0.98 15.81 23.73
C LEU A 618 -0.92 14.87 24.94
N VAL A 619 -1.47 15.28 26.08
CA VAL A 619 -1.62 14.46 27.30
C VAL A 619 -3.10 14.16 27.49
N TYR A 620 -3.48 12.88 27.60
CA TYR A 620 -4.90 12.45 27.72
C TYR A 620 -5.07 11.26 28.66
#